data_a579b54d3d530023868965ec62b8753f
#
_entry.id   a579b54d3d530023868965ec62b8753f
#
_cell.length_a   1.000
_cell.length_b   1.000
_cell.length_c   1.000
_cell.angle_alpha   90.00
_cell.angle_beta   90.00
_cell.angle_gamma   90.00
#
_symmetry.space_group_name_H-M   'P 1'
#
loop_
_entity.id
_entity.type
_entity.pdbx_description
1 polymer ?
#
loop_
_entity_poly.entity_id
_entity_poly.type
_entity_poly.pdbx_seq_one_letter_code
_entity_poly.pdbx_strand_id
1 'polypeptide(L)'
;PTIQMSKDLTDNKWGRCASIKPGASTGERLYPWFWNPHQQFALADGVSCYGKSVDYNHGGLSLQECLTLDLVVTRSGSASAKQVAEVTDIAWKGLRCTVAVDGQYANLSLDIRTQAGDPASSVVVSVKPLKDNGTASVVVENEELQGRAAFLVLLSASGELVAEANTVIGGG
;
A
#
# COMPACT_ATOMS: atom_id res chain seq x y z
N PRO A 1 -23.59 -7.94 18.55
CA PRO A 1 -24.25 -7.82 19.84
C PRO A 1 -25.16 -6.60 19.90
N THR A 2 -26.26 -6.70 20.62
CA THR A 2 -27.19 -5.59 20.88
C THR A 2 -26.74 -4.87 22.14
N ILE A 3 -26.60 -3.55 22.09
CA ILE A 3 -26.36 -2.70 23.26
C ILE A 3 -27.61 -1.94 23.62
N GLN A 4 -27.76 -1.64 24.93
CA GLN A 4 -28.90 -0.90 25.41
C GLN A 4 -28.77 0.57 24.99
N MET A 5 -29.72 1.07 24.21
CA MET A 5 -29.77 2.47 23.79
C MET A 5 -30.20 3.34 24.98
N SER A 6 -29.52 4.49 25.13
CA SER A 6 -29.90 5.52 26.13
C SER A 6 -31.33 6.01 25.86
N LYS A 7 -32.06 6.37 26.96
CA LYS A 7 -33.39 6.95 26.86
C LYS A 7 -33.46 8.28 26.13
N ASP A 8 -32.31 8.95 26.03
CA ASP A 8 -32.15 10.25 25.40
C ASP A 8 -31.92 10.16 23.88
N LEU A 9 -31.74 8.94 23.38
CA LEU A 9 -31.58 8.68 21.96
C LEU A 9 -32.86 8.21 21.31
N THR A 10 -32.99 8.43 20.02
CA THR A 10 -34.08 7.91 19.18
C THR A 10 -33.50 6.91 18.20
N ASP A 11 -34.09 5.71 18.18
CA ASP A 11 -33.67 4.65 17.25
C ASP A 11 -33.76 5.13 15.80
N ASN A 12 -32.76 4.74 15.02
CA ASN A 12 -32.70 5.02 13.60
C ASN A 12 -33.04 3.74 12.83
N LYS A 13 -33.52 3.89 11.62
CA LYS A 13 -33.96 2.81 10.72
C LYS A 13 -32.96 1.63 10.64
N TRP A 14 -31.68 1.89 10.85
CA TRP A 14 -30.62 0.90 10.68
C TRP A 14 -30.07 0.32 11.98
N GLY A 15 -30.57 0.77 13.15
CA GLY A 15 -30.17 0.22 14.45
C GLY A 15 -28.72 0.40 14.88
N ARG A 16 -27.87 0.97 14.04
CA ARG A 16 -26.45 1.22 14.33
C ARG A 16 -26.11 2.69 14.59
N CYS A 17 -27.02 3.58 14.26
CA CYS A 17 -26.96 4.98 14.67
C CYS A 17 -28.27 5.42 15.31
N ALA A 18 -28.19 6.41 16.18
CA ALA A 18 -29.33 6.98 16.88
C ALA A 18 -29.18 8.49 16.97
N SER A 19 -30.30 9.23 16.80
CA SER A 19 -30.31 10.68 16.95
C SER A 19 -30.58 11.05 18.41
N ILE A 20 -29.99 12.17 18.89
CA ILE A 20 -30.34 12.71 20.20
C ILE A 20 -31.74 13.34 20.14
N LYS A 21 -32.55 13.11 21.15
CA LYS A 21 -33.86 13.75 21.29
C LYS A 21 -33.72 15.25 21.57
N PRO A 22 -34.61 16.09 21.03
CA PRO A 22 -34.55 17.53 21.30
C PRO A 22 -34.52 17.84 22.81
N GLY A 23 -33.55 18.63 23.25
CA GLY A 23 -33.39 19.03 24.63
C GLY A 23 -32.88 17.93 25.58
N ALA A 24 -32.54 16.75 25.08
CA ALA A 24 -31.95 15.68 25.87
C ALA A 24 -30.43 15.86 26.03
N SER A 25 -29.89 15.25 27.09
CA SER A 25 -28.44 15.17 27.35
C SER A 25 -28.09 13.69 27.54
N THR A 26 -27.03 13.24 26.89
CA THR A 26 -26.57 11.84 26.96
C THR A 26 -25.09 11.80 27.30
N GLY A 27 -24.66 10.74 27.95
CA GLY A 27 -23.24 10.42 28.16
C GLY A 27 -22.58 9.71 27.00
N GLU A 28 -23.32 9.45 25.92
CA GLU A 28 -22.78 8.79 24.74
C GLU A 28 -21.96 9.77 23.89
N ARG A 29 -21.00 9.22 23.15
CA ARG A 29 -20.21 10.01 22.22
C ARG A 29 -21.06 10.43 21.03
N LEU A 30 -21.21 11.74 20.82
CA LEU A 30 -21.99 12.31 19.75
C LEU A 30 -21.07 12.80 18.62
N TYR A 31 -21.58 12.67 17.40
CA TYR A 31 -20.94 13.10 16.17
C TYR A 31 -21.85 14.10 15.45
N PRO A 32 -21.33 15.25 15.00
CA PRO A 32 -22.12 16.20 14.23
C PRO A 32 -22.38 15.67 12.83
N TRP A 33 -23.57 15.98 12.30
CA TRP A 33 -23.88 15.68 10.91
C TRP A 33 -23.07 16.59 9.98
N PHE A 34 -22.47 16.02 8.91
CA PHE A 34 -21.47 16.73 8.10
C PHE A 34 -22.00 18.08 7.53
N TRP A 35 -23.22 18.12 7.01
CA TRP A 35 -23.81 19.32 6.43
C TRP A 35 -24.86 20.03 7.32
N ASN A 36 -25.00 19.59 8.57
CA ASN A 36 -25.76 20.27 9.60
C ASN A 36 -25.18 19.98 11.00
N PRO A 37 -24.17 20.74 11.43
CA PRO A 37 -23.47 20.46 12.69
C PRO A 37 -24.36 20.63 13.96
N HIS A 38 -25.54 21.25 13.83
CA HIS A 38 -26.51 21.31 14.93
C HIS A 38 -27.25 19.98 15.15
N GLN A 39 -27.26 19.11 14.16
CA GLN A 39 -27.81 17.78 14.28
C GLN A 39 -26.70 16.82 14.72
N GLN A 40 -26.89 16.16 15.85
CA GLN A 40 -25.92 15.20 16.41
C GLN A 40 -26.54 13.82 16.51
N PHE A 41 -25.72 12.82 16.43
CA PHE A 41 -26.10 11.42 16.54
C PHE A 41 -25.00 10.59 17.21
N ALA A 42 -25.43 9.48 17.86
CA ALA A 42 -24.56 8.47 18.41
C ALA A 42 -24.37 7.31 17.41
N LEU A 43 -23.23 6.67 17.42
CA LEU A 43 -22.91 5.51 16.60
C LEU A 43 -22.58 4.34 17.51
N ALA A 44 -23.12 3.15 17.19
CA ALA A 44 -22.79 1.92 17.88
C ALA A 44 -21.35 1.49 17.57
N ASP A 45 -20.59 1.19 18.60
CA ASP A 45 -19.19 0.82 18.48
C ASP A 45 -19.01 -0.60 17.90
N GLY A 46 -17.95 -0.76 17.11
CA GLY A 46 -17.54 -2.04 16.55
C GLY A 46 -18.65 -2.73 15.77
N VAL A 47 -18.98 -3.95 16.11
CA VAL A 47 -20.05 -4.76 15.49
C VAL A 47 -21.37 -4.75 16.27
N SER A 48 -21.54 -3.83 17.22
CA SER A 48 -22.77 -3.73 18.03
C SER A 48 -23.86 -2.90 17.35
N CYS A 49 -25.08 -2.98 17.86
CA CYS A 49 -26.23 -2.22 17.38
C CYS A 49 -27.16 -1.84 18.54
N TYR A 50 -27.95 -0.77 18.39
CA TYR A 50 -28.91 -0.30 19.38
C TYR A 50 -30.26 -1.07 19.32
N GLY A 51 -30.62 -1.54 18.14
CA GLY A 51 -31.84 -2.27 17.91
C GLY A 51 -31.64 -3.77 17.82
N LYS A 52 -32.74 -4.52 17.67
CA LYS A 52 -32.66 -5.95 17.41
C LYS A 52 -31.93 -6.19 16.10
N SER A 53 -30.81 -6.88 16.19
CA SER A 53 -29.94 -7.17 15.05
C SER A 53 -30.67 -8.00 13.98
N VAL A 54 -30.55 -7.61 12.74
CA VAL A 54 -30.70 -8.45 11.56
C VAL A 54 -29.31 -8.89 11.10
N ASP A 55 -29.23 -9.88 10.22
CA ASP A 55 -27.94 -10.46 9.80
C ASP A 55 -26.99 -9.44 9.18
N TYR A 56 -27.53 -8.37 8.57
CA TYR A 56 -26.78 -7.28 7.97
C TYR A 56 -27.32 -5.91 8.40
N ASN A 57 -26.52 -5.14 9.11
CA ASN A 57 -26.77 -3.75 9.47
C ASN A 57 -25.57 -2.87 9.11
N HIS A 58 -25.83 -1.60 8.77
CA HIS A 58 -24.81 -0.60 8.45
C HIS A 58 -25.08 0.73 9.18
N GLY A 59 -24.18 1.70 9.04
CA GLY A 59 -24.29 3.02 9.66
C GLY A 59 -23.59 3.16 11.01
N GLY A 60 -22.62 2.28 11.31
CA GLY A 60 -21.76 2.36 12.48
C GLY A 60 -20.31 2.73 12.18
N LEU A 61 -19.42 2.45 13.16
CA LEU A 61 -17.98 2.71 13.06
C LEU A 61 -17.17 1.40 13.04
N SER A 62 -17.64 0.36 12.36
CA SER A 62 -16.82 -0.84 12.15
C SER A 62 -15.78 -0.61 11.04
N LEU A 63 -14.72 -1.39 11.05
CA LEU A 63 -13.71 -1.33 9.98
C LEU A 63 -14.33 -1.53 8.59
N GLN A 64 -15.33 -2.41 8.48
CA GLN A 64 -16.03 -2.68 7.23
C GLN A 64 -16.86 -1.49 6.71
N GLU A 65 -17.27 -0.58 7.60
CA GLU A 65 -18.05 0.61 7.26
C GLU A 65 -17.18 1.86 7.05
N CYS A 66 -16.00 1.89 7.68
CA CYS A 66 -15.10 3.05 7.64
C CYS A 66 -13.97 2.90 6.63
N LEU A 67 -13.68 1.69 6.15
CA LEU A 67 -12.68 1.45 5.11
C LEU A 67 -13.36 1.45 3.75
N THR A 68 -12.90 2.31 2.87
CA THR A 68 -13.28 2.34 1.45
C THR A 68 -12.06 2.02 0.60
N LEU A 69 -12.30 1.32 -0.50
CA LEU A 69 -11.26 1.10 -1.50
C LEU A 69 -11.16 2.36 -2.38
N ASP A 70 -10.00 2.98 -2.40
CA ASP A 70 -9.65 4.00 -3.39
C ASP A 70 -8.92 3.33 -4.55
N LEU A 71 -9.62 3.17 -5.68
CA LEU A 71 -9.08 2.57 -6.88
C LEU A 71 -8.88 3.63 -7.95
N VAL A 72 -7.64 4.00 -8.21
CA VAL A 72 -7.27 4.88 -9.32
C VAL A 72 -6.99 4.04 -10.56
N VAL A 73 -7.86 4.11 -11.55
CA VAL A 73 -7.64 3.48 -12.85
C VAL A 73 -7.11 4.51 -13.83
N THR A 74 -5.83 4.40 -14.17
CA THR A 74 -5.22 5.21 -15.20
C THR A 74 -5.14 4.42 -16.50
N ARG A 75 -5.50 5.05 -17.64
CA ARG A 75 -5.28 4.48 -18.95
C ARG A 75 -3.78 4.64 -19.27
N SER A 76 -3.00 3.58 -19.13
CA SER A 76 -1.66 3.56 -19.72
C SER A 76 -1.80 3.46 -21.24
N GLY A 77 -1.19 4.38 -21.95
CA GLY A 77 -1.08 4.26 -23.41
C GLY A 77 -0.33 2.98 -23.76
N SER A 78 -0.96 2.10 -24.57
CA SER A 78 -0.54 0.75 -24.94
C SER A 78 -0.25 -0.16 -23.74
N ALA A 79 -1.13 -1.12 -23.53
CA ALA A 79 -0.92 -2.22 -22.60
C ALA A 79 0.25 -3.08 -23.09
N SER A 80 1.45 -2.71 -22.68
CA SER A 80 2.50 -3.69 -22.49
C SER A 80 2.02 -4.57 -21.35
N ALA A 81 1.82 -5.85 -21.61
CA ALA A 81 1.53 -6.83 -20.56
C ALA A 81 2.56 -6.59 -19.45
N LYS A 82 2.09 -6.36 -18.22
CA LYS A 82 2.98 -6.06 -17.08
C LYS A 82 3.96 -7.21 -17.01
N GLN A 83 5.21 -6.94 -17.34
CA GLN A 83 6.26 -7.94 -17.41
C GLN A 83 6.48 -8.42 -15.99
N VAL A 84 6.08 -9.65 -15.70
CA VAL A 84 6.25 -10.26 -14.37
C VAL A 84 7.65 -10.86 -14.35
N ALA A 85 8.60 -10.12 -13.81
CA ALA A 85 9.94 -10.59 -13.53
C ALA A 85 10.19 -10.53 -12.04
N GLU A 86 10.81 -11.55 -11.48
CA GLU A 86 11.11 -11.66 -10.06
C GLU A 86 12.61 -11.89 -9.85
N VAL A 87 13.21 -11.15 -8.93
CA VAL A 87 14.59 -11.37 -8.54
C VAL A 87 14.63 -12.56 -7.59
N THR A 88 15.27 -13.64 -8.02
CA THR A 88 15.33 -14.91 -7.25
C THR A 88 16.62 -15.08 -6.46
N ASP A 89 17.70 -14.40 -6.86
CA ASP A 89 18.97 -14.46 -6.15
C ASP A 89 19.75 -13.14 -6.29
N ILE A 90 20.43 -12.75 -5.21
CA ILE A 90 21.28 -11.57 -5.15
C ILE A 90 22.59 -11.96 -4.47
N ALA A 91 23.68 -11.97 -5.20
CA ALA A 91 25.01 -12.32 -4.70
C ALA A 91 25.97 -11.13 -4.83
N TRP A 92 26.64 -10.80 -3.73
CA TRP A 92 27.65 -9.77 -3.68
C TRP A 92 29.06 -10.35 -3.58
N LYS A 93 30.00 -9.73 -4.32
CA LYS A 93 31.44 -9.96 -4.14
C LYS A 93 32.13 -8.60 -4.13
N GLY A 94 32.41 -8.06 -2.93
CA GLY A 94 32.80 -6.66 -2.78
C GLY A 94 31.72 -5.75 -3.35
N LEU A 95 32.07 -4.83 -4.22
CA LEU A 95 31.15 -3.90 -4.88
C LEU A 95 30.47 -4.46 -6.13
N ARG A 96 30.70 -5.71 -6.49
CA ARG A 96 30.06 -6.38 -7.60
C ARG A 96 28.83 -7.12 -7.12
N CYS A 97 27.66 -6.75 -7.64
CA CYS A 97 26.41 -7.45 -7.48
C CYS A 97 26.11 -8.32 -8.71
N THR A 98 25.75 -9.56 -8.48
CA THR A 98 25.25 -10.48 -9.51
C THR A 98 23.86 -10.91 -9.11
N VAL A 99 22.92 -10.93 -10.06
CA VAL A 99 21.53 -11.31 -9.82
C VAL A 99 21.10 -12.44 -10.74
N ALA A 100 20.13 -13.22 -10.25
CA ALA A 100 19.32 -14.09 -11.07
C ALA A 100 17.87 -13.63 -11.03
N VAL A 101 17.21 -13.68 -12.17
CA VAL A 101 15.82 -13.23 -12.39
C VAL A 101 15.06 -14.35 -13.09
N ASP A 102 13.85 -14.63 -12.61
CA ASP A 102 12.91 -15.56 -13.23
C ASP A 102 11.73 -14.80 -13.86
N GLY A 103 10.97 -15.48 -14.71
CA GLY A 103 9.81 -14.92 -15.39
C GLY A 103 10.12 -14.24 -16.72
N GLN A 104 9.48 -13.13 -17.02
CA GLN A 104 9.64 -12.40 -18.28
C GLN A 104 10.73 -11.34 -18.16
N TYR A 105 11.97 -11.72 -18.27
CA TYR A 105 13.14 -10.82 -18.11
C TYR A 105 13.74 -10.32 -19.44
N ALA A 106 13.23 -10.74 -20.59
CA ALA A 106 13.72 -10.29 -21.90
C ALA A 106 13.65 -8.76 -22.01
N ASN A 107 14.75 -8.13 -22.48
CA ASN A 107 14.90 -6.68 -22.61
C ASN A 107 14.85 -5.90 -21.30
N LEU A 108 14.99 -6.55 -20.14
CA LEU A 108 15.18 -5.84 -18.88
C LEU A 108 16.65 -5.51 -18.64
N SER A 109 16.87 -4.45 -17.87
CA SER A 109 18.19 -4.01 -17.43
C SER A 109 18.23 -3.92 -15.91
N LEU A 110 19.40 -4.22 -15.34
CA LEU A 110 19.69 -4.16 -13.91
C LEU A 110 20.36 -2.84 -13.56
N ASP A 111 19.87 -2.18 -12.52
CA ASP A 111 20.44 -1.02 -11.88
C ASP A 111 20.41 -1.17 -10.36
N ILE A 112 21.24 -0.40 -9.64
CA ILE A 112 21.19 -0.29 -8.17
C ILE A 112 21.04 1.18 -7.83
N ARG A 113 20.06 1.49 -6.97
CA ARG A 113 19.68 2.86 -6.59
C ARG A 113 19.56 3.02 -5.09
N THR A 114 19.82 4.22 -4.61
CA THR A 114 19.52 4.58 -3.20
C THR A 114 18.03 4.90 -2.99
N GLN A 115 17.30 5.24 -4.06
CA GLN A 115 15.85 5.42 -4.10
C GLN A 115 15.30 4.76 -5.37
N ALA A 116 14.51 3.70 -5.22
CA ALA A 116 14.11 2.83 -6.33
C ALA A 116 13.48 3.58 -7.52
N GLY A 117 12.60 4.53 -7.25
CA GLY A 117 11.88 5.32 -8.27
C GLY A 117 12.67 6.48 -8.87
N ASP A 118 13.86 6.83 -8.34
CA ASP A 118 14.65 7.97 -8.81
C ASP A 118 15.82 7.51 -9.68
N PRO A 119 15.80 7.73 -10.99
CA PRO A 119 16.92 7.41 -11.89
C PRO A 119 18.24 8.11 -11.54
N ALA A 120 18.16 9.32 -10.95
CA ALA A 120 19.35 10.09 -10.57
C ALA A 120 20.07 9.49 -9.35
N SER A 121 19.42 8.58 -8.63
CA SER A 121 19.98 7.90 -7.46
C SER A 121 20.74 6.61 -7.79
N SER A 122 20.98 6.31 -9.08
CA SER A 122 21.80 5.18 -9.52
C SER A 122 23.23 5.29 -9.00
N VAL A 123 23.76 4.19 -8.48
CA VAL A 123 25.10 4.10 -7.89
C VAL A 123 26.02 3.14 -8.62
N VAL A 124 25.59 2.62 -9.77
CA VAL A 124 26.40 1.70 -10.57
C VAL A 124 27.21 2.45 -11.62
N VAL A 125 28.37 1.92 -11.96
CA VAL A 125 29.20 2.43 -13.06
C VAL A 125 28.41 2.45 -14.39
N SER A 126 27.56 1.44 -14.62
CA SER A 126 26.66 1.37 -15.76
C SER A 126 25.54 0.36 -15.53
N VAL A 127 24.34 0.73 -15.95
CA VAL A 127 23.19 -0.19 -16.04
C VAL A 127 23.51 -1.29 -17.05
N LYS A 128 23.14 -2.54 -16.76
CA LYS A 128 23.45 -3.71 -17.59
C LYS A 128 22.20 -4.45 -17.99
N PRO A 129 22.04 -4.82 -19.26
CA PRO A 129 20.95 -5.69 -19.68
C PRO A 129 21.08 -7.08 -19.05
N LEU A 130 19.95 -7.72 -18.76
CA LEU A 130 19.92 -9.12 -18.42
C LEU A 130 20.33 -9.95 -19.63
N LYS A 131 21.06 -11.05 -19.35
CA LYS A 131 21.43 -12.05 -20.35
C LYS A 131 20.25 -12.98 -20.65
N ASP A 132 20.37 -13.78 -21.70
CA ASP A 132 19.36 -14.77 -22.11
C ASP A 132 19.07 -15.83 -21.05
N ASN A 133 19.95 -16.00 -20.08
CA ASN A 133 19.76 -16.92 -18.94
C ASN A 133 19.20 -16.20 -17.68
N GLY A 134 18.67 -14.99 -17.80
CA GLY A 134 18.09 -14.25 -16.68
C GLY A 134 19.11 -13.68 -15.69
N THR A 135 20.40 -13.64 -15.99
CA THR A 135 21.43 -13.12 -15.08
C THR A 135 21.98 -11.78 -15.54
N ALA A 136 22.38 -10.95 -14.59
CA ALA A 136 23.14 -9.73 -14.85
C ALA A 136 24.14 -9.47 -13.72
N SER A 137 25.17 -8.66 -14.01
CA SER A 137 26.13 -8.24 -12.99
C SER A 137 26.50 -6.77 -13.18
N VAL A 138 26.42 -5.99 -12.11
CA VAL A 138 26.76 -4.57 -12.06
C VAL A 138 27.82 -4.32 -10.97
N VAL A 139 28.48 -3.18 -11.06
CA VAL A 139 29.50 -2.76 -10.07
C VAL A 139 29.09 -1.40 -9.55
N VAL A 140 29.08 -1.25 -8.23
CA VAL A 140 28.87 0.04 -7.55
C VAL A 140 30.12 0.87 -7.70
N GLU A 141 29.97 2.16 -8.02
CA GLU A 141 31.07 3.05 -8.35
C GLU A 141 31.83 3.51 -7.11
N ASN A 142 31.11 3.79 -6.00
CA ASN A 142 31.70 4.38 -4.80
C ASN A 142 31.79 3.35 -3.65
N GLU A 143 33.02 3.08 -3.20
CA GLU A 143 33.32 2.17 -2.08
C GLU A 143 32.74 2.64 -0.75
N GLU A 144 32.53 3.94 -0.54
CA GLU A 144 31.93 4.49 0.67
C GLU A 144 30.46 4.08 0.88
N LEU A 145 29.83 3.55 -0.16
CA LEU A 145 28.47 3.04 -0.10
C LEU A 145 28.39 1.60 0.41
N GLN A 146 29.52 0.92 0.60
CA GLN A 146 29.52 -0.43 1.17
C GLN A 146 28.84 -0.48 2.54
N GLY A 147 27.96 -1.46 2.74
CA GLY A 147 27.15 -1.59 3.95
C GLY A 147 25.89 -0.73 4.00
N ARG A 148 25.64 0.12 3.00
CA ARG A 148 24.41 0.93 2.94
C ARG A 148 23.28 0.15 2.28
N ALA A 149 22.05 0.42 2.76
CA ALA A 149 20.84 -0.08 2.15
C ALA A 149 20.65 0.56 0.77
N ALA A 150 20.22 -0.25 -0.19
CA ALA A 150 19.93 0.17 -1.56
C ALA A 150 18.81 -0.70 -2.15
N PHE A 151 18.35 -0.32 -3.32
CA PHE A 151 17.35 -1.03 -4.11
C PHE A 151 18.01 -1.54 -5.39
N LEU A 152 17.87 -2.84 -5.60
CA LEU A 152 18.08 -3.45 -6.88
C LEU A 152 16.83 -3.22 -7.71
N VAL A 153 16.96 -2.67 -8.90
CA VAL A 153 15.82 -2.35 -9.75
C VAL A 153 15.98 -2.98 -11.14
N LEU A 154 14.90 -3.55 -11.64
CA LEU A 154 14.80 -4.04 -13.01
C LEU A 154 14.02 -3.02 -13.82
N LEU A 155 14.62 -2.58 -14.92
CA LEU A 155 14.08 -1.55 -15.79
C LEU A 155 13.72 -2.13 -17.16
N SER A 156 12.59 -1.70 -17.71
CA SER A 156 12.19 -2.01 -19.09
C SER A 156 13.11 -1.29 -20.11
N ALA A 157 12.95 -1.61 -21.36
CA ALA A 157 13.65 -0.90 -22.45
C ALA A 157 13.30 0.61 -22.52
N SER A 158 12.14 1.02 -22.01
CA SER A 158 11.73 2.42 -21.87
C SER A 158 12.26 3.10 -20.60
N GLY A 159 12.97 2.37 -19.72
CA GLY A 159 13.48 2.87 -18.45
C GLY A 159 12.45 2.85 -17.30
N GLU A 160 11.29 2.25 -17.51
CA GLU A 160 10.27 2.10 -16.46
C GLU A 160 10.65 1.00 -15.46
N LEU A 161 10.35 1.24 -14.18
CA LEU A 161 10.56 0.26 -13.12
C LEU A 161 9.59 -0.93 -13.28
N VAL A 162 10.15 -2.12 -13.43
CA VAL A 162 9.39 -3.39 -13.59
C VAL A 162 9.33 -4.16 -12.28
N ALA A 163 10.46 -4.28 -11.60
CA ALA A 163 10.56 -4.95 -10.30
C ALA A 163 11.66 -4.32 -9.45
N GLU A 164 11.56 -4.48 -8.14
CA GLU A 164 12.56 -4.02 -7.18
C GLU A 164 12.79 -5.05 -6.08
N ALA A 165 13.99 -5.05 -5.51
CA ALA A 165 14.34 -5.83 -4.33
C ALA A 165 15.26 -5.02 -3.42
N ASN A 166 15.07 -5.17 -2.10
CA ASN A 166 15.97 -4.57 -1.14
C ASN A 166 17.31 -5.30 -1.11
N THR A 167 18.40 -4.56 -0.99
CA THR A 167 19.74 -5.12 -0.85
C THR A 167 20.61 -4.23 0.05
N VAL A 168 21.75 -4.79 0.50
CA VAL A 168 22.81 -4.04 1.17
C VAL A 168 24.05 -4.13 0.30
N ILE A 169 24.62 -2.99 -0.07
CA ILE A 169 25.78 -2.92 -0.96
C ILE A 169 26.96 -3.65 -0.31
N GLY A 170 27.50 -4.64 -1.05
CA GLY A 170 28.60 -5.48 -0.54
C GLY A 170 28.21 -6.43 0.59
N GLY A 171 26.91 -6.52 0.92
CA GLY A 171 26.40 -7.49 1.88
C GLY A 171 26.37 -8.88 1.28
N GLY A 172 27.02 -9.85 1.93
CA GLY A 172 26.97 -11.27 1.64
C GLY A 172 26.32 -12.00 2.77
#